data_383f02a75bc82b7149a0921475c2b727
#
_entry.id   383f02a75bc82b7149a0921475c2b727
#
_cell.length_a   1.000
_cell.length_b   1.000
_cell.length_c   1.000
_cell.angle_alpha   90.00
_cell.angle_beta   90.00
_cell.angle_gamma   90.00
#
_symmetry.space_group_name_H-M   'P 1'
#
loop_
_entity.id
_entity.type
_entity.pdbx_description
1 polymer ?
#
loop_
_entity_poly.entity_id
_entity_poly.type
_entity_poly.pdbx_seq_one_letter_code
_entity_poly.pdbx_strand_id
1 'polypeptide(L)'
;IHGIYVPSLYEPVYGKDGLLDHIEVKDGAVYPVKKRIVQDLDQVDFPVEPVIPTTEIVQDRVSLELFRGCVRGCRFCQAGYIYRPIRMKKSDRLIQQGRELLENTGYQDCTLLSLSTSDYRELMPLLNGLLDYCEPRSIGLSLPSLRADNFSMDIMDRIQRVRKSGLTFAVEGGSQRLRDAINKNVTEEDLLNTCKIAFSGGW
;
A
#
# COMPACT_ATOMS: atom_id res chain seq x y z
N ILE A 1 -18.87 6.70 -21.76
CA ILE A 1 -17.76 7.20 -20.92
C ILE A 1 -16.73 6.08 -20.85
N HIS A 2 -15.47 6.37 -21.19
CA HIS A 2 -14.39 5.38 -21.14
C HIS A 2 -14.11 4.92 -19.70
N GLY A 3 -13.91 3.60 -19.52
CA GLY A 3 -13.54 3.00 -18.24
C GLY A 3 -14.71 2.71 -17.30
N ILE A 4 -15.95 2.91 -17.74
CA ILE A 4 -17.15 2.54 -16.99
C ILE A 4 -17.69 1.23 -17.53
N TYR A 5 -17.87 0.27 -16.64
CA TYR A 5 -18.53 -1.01 -16.89
C TYR A 5 -19.95 -0.96 -16.35
N VAL A 6 -20.92 -1.23 -17.21
CA VAL A 6 -22.35 -1.31 -16.86
C VAL A 6 -22.80 -2.75 -17.11
N PRO A 7 -22.98 -3.58 -16.07
CA PRO A 7 -23.23 -5.02 -16.24
C PRO A 7 -24.36 -5.37 -17.22
N SER A 8 -25.43 -4.59 -17.23
CA SER A 8 -26.59 -4.84 -18.11
C SER A 8 -26.31 -4.68 -19.61
N LEU A 9 -25.15 -4.16 -19.99
CA LEU A 9 -24.70 -4.03 -21.38
C LEU A 9 -23.82 -5.19 -21.87
N TYR A 10 -23.54 -6.17 -20.98
CA TYR A 10 -22.66 -7.29 -21.28
C TYR A 10 -23.31 -8.59 -20.81
N GLU A 11 -23.53 -9.52 -21.71
CA GLU A 11 -24.18 -10.80 -21.39
C GLU A 11 -23.16 -11.95 -21.58
N PRO A 12 -22.83 -12.68 -20.51
CA PRO A 12 -21.94 -13.81 -20.63
C PRO A 12 -22.67 -15.00 -21.28
N VAL A 13 -22.09 -15.51 -22.36
CA VAL A 13 -22.60 -16.71 -23.05
C VAL A 13 -21.72 -17.90 -22.65
N TYR A 14 -22.39 -18.96 -22.20
CA TYR A 14 -21.71 -20.17 -21.75
C TYR A 14 -21.86 -21.31 -22.76
N GLY A 15 -20.79 -22.04 -22.95
CA GLY A 15 -20.78 -23.27 -23.77
C GLY A 15 -21.53 -24.43 -23.11
N LYS A 16 -21.71 -25.52 -23.84
CA LYS A 16 -22.37 -26.75 -23.34
C LYS A 16 -21.60 -27.42 -22.17
N ASP A 17 -20.32 -27.09 -22.03
CA ASP A 17 -19.43 -27.55 -20.95
C ASP A 17 -19.53 -26.66 -19.69
N GLY A 18 -20.36 -25.62 -19.72
CA GLY A 18 -20.52 -24.65 -18.62
C GLY A 18 -19.40 -23.62 -18.51
N LEU A 19 -18.43 -23.60 -19.43
CA LEU A 19 -17.38 -22.58 -19.47
C LEU A 19 -17.86 -21.34 -20.24
N LEU A 20 -17.31 -20.17 -19.86
CA LEU A 20 -17.57 -18.94 -20.57
C LEU A 20 -17.01 -19.04 -22.00
N ASP A 21 -17.90 -18.94 -23.00
CA ASP A 21 -17.52 -18.94 -24.41
C ASP A 21 -17.16 -17.53 -24.86
N HIS A 22 -18.10 -16.59 -24.76
CA HIS A 22 -17.86 -15.18 -25.08
C HIS A 22 -18.77 -14.25 -24.29
N ILE A 23 -18.58 -12.95 -24.47
CA ILE A 23 -19.46 -11.92 -23.92
C ILE A 23 -20.17 -11.21 -25.08
N GLU A 24 -21.48 -11.30 -25.12
CA GLU A 24 -22.29 -10.48 -26.00
C GLU A 24 -22.34 -9.05 -25.51
N VAL A 25 -22.12 -8.11 -26.44
CA VAL A 25 -22.04 -6.68 -26.13
C VAL A 25 -23.24 -5.98 -26.78
N LYS A 26 -24.06 -5.32 -25.98
CA LYS A 26 -25.20 -4.55 -26.48
C LYS A 26 -24.75 -3.27 -27.17
N ASP A 27 -25.57 -2.77 -28.06
CA ASP A 27 -25.29 -1.59 -28.88
C ASP A 27 -24.84 -0.38 -28.06
N GLY A 28 -23.76 0.27 -28.51
CA GLY A 28 -23.18 1.44 -27.87
C GLY A 28 -22.20 1.12 -26.73
N ALA A 29 -22.02 -0.15 -26.35
CA ALA A 29 -21.01 -0.56 -25.37
C ALA A 29 -19.67 -0.89 -26.04
N VAL A 30 -18.59 -0.80 -25.28
CA VAL A 30 -17.21 -1.09 -25.74
C VAL A 30 -16.64 -2.26 -24.96
N TYR A 31 -16.11 -3.25 -25.66
CA TYR A 31 -15.46 -4.41 -25.06
C TYR A 31 -14.07 -4.66 -25.68
N PRO A 32 -13.06 -4.99 -24.89
CA PRO A 32 -13.05 -4.99 -23.41
C PRO A 32 -13.10 -3.56 -22.82
N VAL A 33 -13.72 -3.43 -21.64
CA VAL A 33 -13.72 -2.17 -20.90
C VAL A 33 -12.33 -1.94 -20.31
N LYS A 34 -11.63 -0.92 -20.82
CA LYS A 34 -10.28 -0.58 -20.34
C LYS A 34 -10.39 0.38 -19.16
N LYS A 35 -9.79 0.02 -18.02
CA LYS A 35 -9.74 0.91 -16.86
C LYS A 35 -8.96 2.19 -17.18
N ARG A 36 -9.38 3.29 -16.59
CA ARG A 36 -8.63 4.55 -16.65
C ARG A 36 -7.53 4.52 -15.62
N ILE A 37 -6.33 4.94 -16.03
CA ILE A 37 -5.13 4.92 -15.20
C ILE A 37 -4.53 6.33 -15.20
N VAL A 38 -4.32 6.89 -14.01
CA VAL A 38 -3.47 8.07 -13.82
C VAL A 38 -2.03 7.61 -13.96
N GLN A 39 -1.31 8.13 -14.93
CA GLN A 39 0.06 7.70 -15.23
C GLN A 39 1.08 8.26 -14.24
N ASP A 40 0.95 9.53 -13.89
CA ASP A 40 1.82 10.23 -12.95
C ASP A 40 1.05 10.65 -11.70
N LEU A 41 1.36 10.03 -10.56
CA LEU A 41 0.70 10.34 -9.29
C LEU A 41 1.20 11.64 -8.64
N ASP A 42 2.34 12.16 -9.06
CA ASP A 42 2.85 13.44 -8.57
C ASP A 42 2.05 14.62 -9.14
N GLN A 43 1.41 14.44 -10.31
CA GLN A 43 0.59 15.45 -10.96
C GLN A 43 -0.88 15.45 -10.48
N VAL A 44 -1.24 14.53 -9.61
CA VAL A 44 -2.62 14.46 -9.08
C VAL A 44 -2.77 15.45 -7.94
N ASP A 45 -3.83 16.25 -7.99
CA ASP A 45 -4.23 17.07 -6.85
C ASP A 45 -4.52 16.17 -5.65
N PHE A 46 -3.88 16.51 -4.53
CA PHE A 46 -4.06 15.79 -3.29
C PHE A 46 -4.57 16.77 -2.24
N PRO A 47 -5.73 16.48 -1.59
CA PRO A 47 -6.32 17.39 -0.62
C PRO A 47 -5.44 17.47 0.64
N VAL A 48 -4.79 18.61 0.83
CA VAL A 48 -3.93 18.86 2.01
C VAL A 48 -4.67 19.61 3.13
N GLU A 49 -5.90 20.02 2.88
CA GLU A 49 -6.84 20.60 3.84
C GLU A 49 -8.11 19.73 3.92
N PRO A 50 -8.03 18.51 4.47
CA PRO A 50 -9.19 17.64 4.56
C PRO A 50 -10.17 18.13 5.63
N VAL A 51 -11.45 17.79 5.47
CA VAL A 51 -12.45 17.99 6.52
C VAL A 51 -12.13 17.07 7.69
N ILE A 52 -11.92 17.66 8.86
CA ILE A 52 -11.61 16.91 10.08
C ILE A 52 -12.94 16.63 10.83
N PRO A 53 -13.20 15.36 11.20
CA PRO A 53 -14.38 15.01 11.99
C PRO A 53 -14.28 15.58 13.41
N THR A 54 -15.42 15.97 13.97
CA THR A 54 -15.52 16.46 15.36
C THR A 54 -15.76 15.34 16.38
N THR A 55 -15.94 14.11 15.89
CA THR A 55 -16.12 12.91 16.72
C THR A 55 -14.94 11.98 16.54
N GLU A 56 -14.68 11.12 17.52
CA GLU A 56 -13.66 10.08 17.40
C GLU A 56 -13.94 9.16 16.22
N ILE A 57 -12.89 8.89 15.43
CA ILE A 57 -12.92 7.97 14.30
C ILE A 57 -11.81 6.93 14.44
N VAL A 58 -12.01 5.76 13.80
CA VAL A 58 -11.06 4.64 13.88
C VAL A 58 -9.68 5.01 13.30
N GLN A 59 -9.64 5.86 12.27
CA GLN A 59 -8.41 6.25 11.57
C GLN A 59 -8.11 7.75 11.78
N ASP A 60 -7.94 8.15 13.03
CA ASP A 60 -7.66 9.54 13.42
C ASP A 60 -6.18 9.90 13.19
N ARG A 61 -5.79 9.96 11.92
CA ARG A 61 -4.40 10.15 11.50
C ARG A 61 -4.27 10.64 10.07
N VAL A 62 -3.13 11.23 9.73
CA VAL A 62 -2.74 11.48 8.34
C VAL A 62 -2.38 10.17 7.65
N SER A 63 -2.88 9.95 6.44
CA SER A 63 -2.53 8.80 5.60
C SER A 63 -1.92 9.26 4.28
N LEU A 64 -0.67 8.87 4.01
CA LEU A 64 0.06 9.19 2.78
C LEU A 64 0.10 7.98 1.85
N GLU A 65 -0.58 8.08 0.71
CA GLU A 65 -0.50 7.05 -0.34
C GLU A 65 0.85 7.17 -1.08
N LEU A 66 1.73 6.17 -0.89
CA LEU A 66 3.06 6.14 -1.49
C LEU A 66 3.01 5.80 -2.97
N PHE A 67 2.25 4.74 -3.29
CA PHE A 67 2.13 4.22 -4.64
C PHE A 67 0.92 3.33 -4.81
N ARG A 68 0.52 3.12 -6.05
CA ARG A 68 -0.54 2.19 -6.45
C ARG A 68 0.05 1.01 -7.20
N GLY A 69 -0.52 -0.17 -6.96
CA GLY A 69 -0.05 -1.43 -7.50
C GLY A 69 0.90 -2.15 -6.55
N CYS A 70 1.37 -3.34 -6.95
CA CYS A 70 2.33 -4.13 -6.20
C CYS A 70 3.27 -4.85 -7.17
N VAL A 71 4.58 -4.85 -6.87
CA VAL A 71 5.61 -5.55 -7.67
C VAL A 71 5.55 -7.07 -7.50
N ARG A 72 4.95 -7.52 -6.40
CA ARG A 72 4.88 -8.93 -6.05
C ARG A 72 3.83 -9.66 -6.89
N GLY A 73 3.98 -10.93 -7.04
CA GLY A 73 3.09 -11.77 -7.84
C GLY A 73 2.44 -12.87 -7.01
N CYS A 74 2.04 -12.58 -5.76
CA CYS A 74 1.37 -13.56 -4.90
C CYS A 74 0.10 -14.07 -5.59
N ARG A 75 -0.02 -15.39 -5.78
CA ARG A 75 -1.06 -16.01 -6.61
C ARG A 75 -2.48 -15.83 -6.04
N PHE A 76 -2.61 -15.64 -4.75
CA PHE A 76 -3.89 -15.42 -4.08
C PHE A 76 -4.33 -13.94 -4.06
N CYS A 77 -3.42 -12.99 -4.41
CA CYS A 77 -3.66 -11.58 -4.19
C CYS A 77 -4.25 -10.90 -5.44
N GLN A 78 -5.55 -10.66 -5.44
CA GLN A 78 -6.22 -9.93 -6.51
C GLN A 78 -5.71 -8.50 -6.68
N ALA A 79 -5.40 -7.81 -5.58
CA ALA A 79 -4.92 -6.43 -5.60
C ALA A 79 -3.58 -6.28 -6.36
N GLY A 80 -2.69 -7.29 -6.28
CA GLY A 80 -1.44 -7.32 -7.03
C GLY A 80 -1.62 -7.35 -8.55
N TYR A 81 -2.78 -7.72 -9.05
CA TYR A 81 -3.12 -7.75 -10.48
C TYR A 81 -3.98 -6.57 -10.90
N ILE A 82 -5.04 -6.24 -10.14
CA ILE A 82 -6.00 -5.19 -10.49
C ILE A 82 -5.34 -3.81 -10.54
N TYR A 83 -4.44 -3.51 -9.61
CA TYR A 83 -3.83 -2.18 -9.48
C TYR A 83 -2.56 -1.96 -10.31
N ARG A 84 -2.23 -2.85 -11.23
CA ARG A 84 -1.15 -2.63 -12.21
C ARG A 84 -1.56 -1.60 -13.26
N PRO A 85 -0.60 -0.85 -13.81
CA PRO A 85 0.83 -0.78 -13.53
C PRO A 85 1.16 -0.12 -12.18
N ILE A 86 2.39 -0.36 -11.70
CA ILE A 86 2.88 0.29 -10.49
C ILE A 86 3.20 1.74 -10.81
N ARG A 87 2.73 2.64 -9.95
CA ARG A 87 2.95 4.10 -10.06
C ARG A 87 3.29 4.63 -8.69
N MET A 88 4.47 5.21 -8.54
CA MET A 88 5.01 5.71 -7.28
C MET A 88 5.03 7.23 -7.31
N LYS A 89 4.71 7.86 -6.18
CA LYS A 89 5.01 9.26 -5.95
C LYS A 89 6.47 9.43 -5.57
N LYS A 90 7.06 10.57 -5.84
CA LYS A 90 8.40 10.93 -5.39
C LYS A 90 8.42 11.22 -3.89
N SER A 91 9.55 10.92 -3.24
CA SER A 91 9.72 11.17 -1.80
C SER A 91 9.55 12.64 -1.43
N ASP A 92 10.10 13.56 -2.21
CA ASP A 92 9.97 14.99 -1.96
C ASP A 92 8.51 15.47 -1.99
N ARG A 93 7.71 14.95 -2.94
CA ARG A 93 6.28 15.25 -3.02
C ARG A 93 5.53 14.73 -1.80
N LEU A 94 5.85 13.52 -1.35
CA LEU A 94 5.25 12.91 -0.16
C LEU A 94 5.64 13.64 1.13
N ILE A 95 6.90 14.07 1.26
CA ILE A 95 7.37 14.85 2.40
C ILE A 95 6.62 16.18 2.48
N GLN A 96 6.49 16.87 1.35
CA GLN A 96 5.71 18.12 1.28
C GLN A 96 4.26 17.89 1.69
N GLN A 97 3.57 16.93 1.06
CA GLN A 97 2.16 16.60 1.36
C GLN A 97 1.96 16.20 2.82
N GLY A 98 2.90 15.42 3.38
CA GLY A 98 2.85 14.99 4.77
C GLY A 98 2.95 16.15 5.75
N ARG A 99 3.86 17.10 5.51
CA ARG A 99 4.01 18.30 6.33
C ARG A 99 2.77 19.19 6.28
N GLU A 100 2.29 19.49 5.07
CA GLU A 100 1.09 20.31 4.84
C GLU A 100 -0.14 19.70 5.53
N LEU A 101 -0.35 18.37 5.39
CA LEU A 101 -1.44 17.67 6.04
C LEU A 101 -1.33 17.74 7.57
N LEU A 102 -0.15 17.48 8.13
CA LEU A 102 0.06 17.51 9.58
C LEU A 102 -0.13 18.90 10.15
N GLU A 103 0.32 19.95 9.44
CA GLU A 103 0.11 21.34 9.83
C GLU A 103 -1.37 21.75 9.79
N ASN A 104 -2.08 21.37 8.73
CA ASN A 104 -3.48 21.76 8.54
C ASN A 104 -4.46 20.96 9.40
N THR A 105 -4.12 19.74 9.80
CA THR A 105 -5.01 18.86 10.57
C THR A 105 -4.72 18.83 12.06
N GLY A 106 -3.47 19.06 12.47
CA GLY A 106 -3.03 18.91 13.85
C GLY A 106 -2.96 17.45 14.33
N TYR A 107 -3.09 16.47 13.45
CA TYR A 107 -2.95 15.06 13.81
C TYR A 107 -1.55 14.72 14.33
N GLN A 108 -1.49 13.84 15.32
CA GLN A 108 -0.24 13.39 15.95
C GLN A 108 0.25 12.03 15.43
N ASP A 109 -0.38 11.51 14.39
CA ASP A 109 -0.02 10.26 13.74
C ASP A 109 -0.04 10.39 12.22
N CYS A 110 0.99 9.83 11.59
CA CYS A 110 1.11 9.72 10.14
C CYS A 110 1.33 8.25 9.76
N THR A 111 0.58 7.78 8.77
CA THR A 111 0.69 6.41 8.24
C THR A 111 1.08 6.45 6.77
N LEU A 112 2.07 5.63 6.40
CA LEU A 112 2.48 5.43 5.02
C LEU A 112 1.64 4.30 4.39
N LEU A 113 0.78 4.62 3.44
CA LEU A 113 -0.18 3.69 2.86
C LEU A 113 0.28 3.14 1.51
N SER A 114 0.38 1.82 1.41
CA SER A 114 0.62 1.08 0.16
C SER A 114 0.29 -0.40 0.31
N LEU A 115 0.33 -1.15 -0.79
CA LEU A 115 0.20 -2.62 -0.76
C LEU A 115 1.46 -3.34 -0.27
N SER A 116 2.61 -2.67 -0.26
CA SER A 116 3.89 -3.24 0.19
C SER A 116 4.87 -2.11 0.46
N THR A 117 4.81 -1.51 1.63
CA THR A 117 5.56 -0.30 1.99
C THR A 117 7.07 -0.47 1.87
N SER A 118 7.59 -1.63 2.25
CA SER A 118 9.01 -1.96 2.12
C SER A 118 9.51 -2.06 0.66
N ASP A 119 8.63 -2.13 -0.33
CA ASP A 119 9.00 -2.13 -1.76
C ASP A 119 9.03 -0.71 -2.37
N TYR A 120 8.79 0.33 -1.58
CA TYR A 120 8.90 1.71 -2.06
C TYR A 120 10.37 2.09 -2.28
N ARG A 121 10.72 2.51 -3.50
CA ARG A 121 12.12 2.71 -3.91
C ARG A 121 12.86 3.80 -3.12
N GLU A 122 12.15 4.85 -2.74
CA GLU A 122 12.72 5.99 -2.03
C GLU A 122 12.32 5.97 -0.54
N LEU A 123 12.21 4.78 0.06
CA LEU A 123 11.74 4.63 1.44
C LEU A 123 12.63 5.36 2.43
N MET A 124 13.95 5.20 2.35
CA MET A 124 14.87 5.85 3.29
C MET A 124 14.90 7.39 3.16
N PRO A 125 14.98 7.98 1.96
CA PRO A 125 14.82 9.42 1.79
C PRO A 125 13.50 9.95 2.35
N LEU A 126 12.38 9.25 2.08
CA LEU A 126 11.06 9.62 2.61
C LEU A 126 11.02 9.59 4.13
N LEU A 127 11.50 8.50 4.74
CA LEU A 127 11.52 8.36 6.19
C LEU A 127 12.37 9.42 6.85
N ASN A 128 13.56 9.69 6.32
CA ASN A 128 14.43 10.74 6.84
C ASN A 128 13.73 12.10 6.80
N GLY A 129 13.16 12.50 5.65
CA GLY A 129 12.51 13.78 5.50
C GLY A 129 11.24 13.94 6.36
N LEU A 130 10.47 12.88 6.56
CA LEU A 130 9.29 12.91 7.44
C LEU A 130 9.70 12.89 8.91
N LEU A 131 10.66 12.05 9.33
CA LEU A 131 11.08 11.96 10.72
C LEU A 131 11.79 13.23 11.20
N ASP A 132 12.57 13.90 10.34
CA ASP A 132 13.17 15.20 10.67
C ASP A 132 12.11 16.26 11.01
N TYR A 133 10.90 16.13 10.45
CA TYR A 133 9.76 16.98 10.79
C TYR A 133 8.97 16.45 11.99
N CYS A 134 8.75 15.15 12.08
CA CYS A 134 7.86 14.51 13.05
C CYS A 134 8.50 14.35 14.44
N GLU A 135 9.79 13.95 14.52
CA GLU A 135 10.49 13.70 15.79
C GLU A 135 10.43 14.91 16.74
N PRO A 136 10.79 16.15 16.33
CA PRO A 136 10.73 17.30 17.23
C PRO A 136 9.33 17.69 17.69
N ARG A 137 8.29 17.19 16.98
CA ARG A 137 6.87 17.50 17.25
C ARG A 137 6.15 16.36 17.95
N SER A 138 6.85 15.29 18.29
CA SER A 138 6.27 14.06 18.88
C SER A 138 5.16 13.43 18.03
N ILE A 139 5.25 13.55 16.70
CA ILE A 139 4.29 12.96 15.77
C ILE A 139 4.74 11.54 15.45
N GLY A 140 3.86 10.55 15.68
CA GLY A 140 4.11 9.14 15.40
C GLY A 140 4.10 8.85 13.90
N LEU A 141 5.05 8.00 13.43
CA LEU A 141 5.07 7.51 12.05
C LEU A 141 4.86 6.00 12.05
N SER A 142 3.91 5.50 11.26
CA SER A 142 3.64 4.08 11.14
C SER A 142 3.78 3.58 9.71
N LEU A 143 4.34 2.37 9.58
CA LEU A 143 4.57 1.68 8.31
C LEU A 143 3.78 0.37 8.29
N PRO A 144 2.54 0.38 7.85
CA PRO A 144 1.80 -0.86 7.62
C PRO A 144 2.36 -1.63 6.41
N SER A 145 1.98 -2.89 6.27
CA SER A 145 2.32 -3.72 5.11
C SER A 145 3.83 -3.92 4.92
N LEU A 146 4.55 -4.10 6.02
CA LEU A 146 5.96 -4.51 5.99
C LEU A 146 6.08 -5.98 5.61
N ARG A 147 7.13 -6.30 4.87
CA ARG A 147 7.47 -7.66 4.48
C ARG A 147 8.67 -8.16 5.28
N ALA A 148 8.64 -9.44 5.65
CA ALA A 148 9.73 -10.06 6.40
C ALA A 148 11.04 -10.15 5.60
N ASP A 149 10.96 -10.27 4.27
CA ASP A 149 12.11 -10.34 3.36
C ASP A 149 12.78 -8.99 3.08
N ASN A 150 12.24 -7.88 3.60
CA ASN A 150 12.79 -6.53 3.39
C ASN A 150 12.60 -5.65 4.63
N PHE A 151 13.09 -6.15 5.77
CA PHE A 151 12.99 -5.48 7.06
C PHE A 151 14.38 -5.01 7.53
N SER A 152 14.50 -3.77 7.96
CA SER A 152 15.76 -3.14 8.36
C SER A 152 15.68 -2.55 9.76
N MET A 153 16.73 -2.78 10.58
CA MET A 153 16.87 -2.18 11.90
C MET A 153 16.95 -0.65 11.82
N ASP A 154 17.69 -0.11 10.87
CA ASP A 154 17.87 1.35 10.74
C ASP A 154 16.55 2.09 10.63
N ILE A 155 15.58 1.49 9.90
CA ILE A 155 14.23 2.02 9.78
C ILE A 155 13.52 2.00 11.14
N MET A 156 13.62 0.89 11.84
CA MET A 156 12.91 0.69 13.10
C MET A 156 13.48 1.55 14.21
N ASP A 157 14.79 1.68 14.32
CA ASP A 157 15.46 2.53 15.30
C ASP A 157 15.05 4.00 15.20
N ARG A 158 14.80 4.49 14.00
CA ARG A 158 14.31 5.85 13.81
C ARG A 158 12.84 6.01 14.18
N ILE A 159 11.99 5.09 13.72
CA ILE A 159 10.54 5.15 14.00
C ILE A 159 10.24 5.07 15.50
N GLN A 160 10.93 4.18 16.21
CA GLN A 160 10.69 3.97 17.65
C GLN A 160 11.04 5.17 18.53
N ARG A 161 11.85 6.12 18.04
CA ARG A 161 12.26 7.31 18.84
C ARG A 161 11.09 8.15 19.30
N VAL A 162 10.04 8.23 18.49
CA VAL A 162 8.82 8.94 18.85
C VAL A 162 7.87 8.01 19.60
N ARG A 163 7.44 6.95 18.92
CA ARG A 163 6.52 5.96 19.50
C ARG A 163 6.63 4.63 18.78
N LYS A 164 6.75 3.53 19.54
CA LYS A 164 6.68 2.19 18.98
C LYS A 164 5.27 1.93 18.46
N SER A 165 5.16 1.51 17.22
CA SER A 165 3.93 0.97 16.64
C SER A 165 4.02 -0.56 16.59
N GLY A 166 2.87 -1.25 16.59
CA GLY A 166 2.84 -2.70 16.40
C GLY A 166 3.42 -3.10 15.03
N LEU A 167 4.13 -4.23 15.00
CA LEU A 167 4.63 -4.83 13.76
C LEU A 167 3.76 -6.01 13.37
N THR A 168 3.44 -6.10 12.08
CA THR A 168 2.70 -7.24 11.52
C THR A 168 3.42 -7.75 10.29
N PHE A 169 3.81 -9.02 10.32
CA PHE A 169 4.44 -9.71 9.20
C PHE A 169 3.57 -10.87 8.74
N ALA A 170 3.06 -10.78 7.52
CA ALA A 170 2.20 -11.80 6.93
C ALA A 170 3.04 -12.79 6.11
N VAL A 171 3.19 -14.02 6.59
CA VAL A 171 3.91 -15.11 5.88
C VAL A 171 2.98 -15.95 5.00
N GLU A 172 1.67 -15.91 5.25
CA GLU A 172 0.56 -16.55 4.50
C GLU A 172 0.57 -18.09 4.52
N GLY A 173 1.71 -18.73 4.63
CA GLY A 173 1.84 -20.18 4.68
C GLY A 173 2.89 -20.64 5.68
N GLY A 174 2.57 -21.61 6.53
CA GLY A 174 3.48 -22.13 7.58
C GLY A 174 4.70 -22.88 7.02
N SER A 175 4.56 -23.59 5.89
CA SER A 175 5.68 -24.32 5.28
C SER A 175 6.27 -23.57 4.09
N GLN A 176 7.59 -23.77 3.85
CA GLN A 176 8.26 -23.22 2.67
C GLN A 176 7.58 -23.65 1.37
N ARG A 177 7.22 -24.93 1.27
CA ARG A 177 6.51 -25.48 0.10
C ARG A 177 5.21 -24.70 -0.20
N LEU A 178 4.44 -24.32 0.81
CA LEU A 178 3.21 -23.54 0.60
C LEU A 178 3.52 -22.10 0.21
N ARG A 179 4.52 -21.46 0.82
CA ARG A 179 4.92 -20.11 0.44
C ARG A 179 5.41 -20.05 -1.00
N ASP A 180 6.16 -21.05 -1.45
CA ASP A 180 6.62 -21.17 -2.84
C ASP A 180 5.43 -21.41 -3.77
N ALA A 181 4.50 -22.29 -3.39
CA ALA A 181 3.32 -22.61 -4.19
C ALA A 181 2.43 -21.36 -4.42
N ILE A 182 2.30 -20.48 -3.45
CA ILE A 182 1.54 -19.22 -3.56
C ILE A 182 2.37 -18.03 -4.06
N ASN A 183 3.63 -18.25 -4.40
CA ASN A 183 4.58 -17.21 -4.82
C ASN A 183 4.74 -16.07 -3.81
N LYS A 184 4.83 -16.41 -2.51
CA LYS A 184 4.99 -15.39 -1.46
C LYS A 184 6.41 -14.89 -1.33
N ASN A 185 7.41 -15.70 -1.70
CA ASN A 185 8.85 -15.38 -1.69
C ASN A 185 9.36 -14.90 -0.31
N VAL A 186 8.90 -15.50 0.77
CA VAL A 186 9.40 -15.30 2.13
C VAL A 186 9.97 -16.63 2.61
N THR A 187 11.24 -16.65 2.96
CA THR A 187 11.91 -17.84 3.49
C THR A 187 11.69 -17.99 5.00
N GLU A 188 12.00 -19.14 5.54
CA GLU A 188 12.01 -19.35 6.98
C GLU A 188 13.08 -18.47 7.65
N GLU A 189 14.24 -18.35 7.00
CA GLU A 189 15.34 -17.51 7.49
C GLU A 189 14.94 -16.03 7.55
N ASP A 190 14.27 -15.50 6.52
CA ASP A 190 13.74 -14.14 6.51
C ASP A 190 12.84 -13.89 7.73
N LEU A 191 11.92 -14.84 7.98
CA LEU A 191 11.00 -14.73 9.10
C LEU A 191 11.72 -14.74 10.46
N LEU A 192 12.63 -15.72 10.66
CA LEU A 192 13.36 -15.85 11.90
C LEU A 192 14.27 -14.64 12.17
N ASN A 193 14.96 -14.16 11.14
CA ASN A 193 15.79 -12.96 11.24
C ASN A 193 14.97 -11.73 11.57
N THR A 194 13.84 -11.54 10.89
CA THR A 194 12.95 -10.42 11.16
C THR A 194 12.40 -10.44 12.58
N CYS A 195 11.95 -11.59 13.05
CA CYS A 195 11.48 -11.75 14.44
C CYS A 195 12.61 -11.48 15.45
N LYS A 196 13.82 -11.99 15.19
CA LYS A 196 14.99 -11.76 16.04
C LYS A 196 15.32 -10.26 16.13
N ILE A 197 15.32 -9.58 15.00
CA ILE A 197 15.54 -8.13 14.92
C ILE A 197 14.46 -7.39 15.73
N ALA A 198 13.19 -7.70 15.50
CA ALA A 198 12.08 -7.05 16.20
C ALA A 198 12.16 -7.25 17.72
N PHE A 199 12.33 -8.48 18.19
CA PHE A 199 12.43 -8.78 19.62
C PHE A 199 13.68 -8.18 20.27
N SER A 200 14.83 -8.14 19.56
CA SER A 200 16.03 -7.47 20.06
C SER A 200 15.84 -5.96 20.18
N GLY A 201 15.00 -5.36 19.34
CA GLY A 201 14.56 -3.96 19.41
C GLY A 201 13.45 -3.71 20.44
N GLY A 202 13.00 -4.75 21.17
CA GLY A 202 12.01 -4.63 22.23
C GLY A 202 10.55 -4.56 21.74
N TRP A 203 10.22 -5.14 20.56
CA TRP A 203 8.86 -5.38 20.07
C TRP A 203 8.30 -6.68 20.60
#